data_ebd4ec8d20091f672230b9b7bf15ca9a
#
_entry.id   ebd4ec8d20091f672230b9b7bf15ca9a
#
_cell.length_a   1.000
_cell.length_b   1.000
_cell.length_c   1.000
_cell.angle_alpha   90.00
_cell.angle_beta   90.00
_cell.angle_gamma   90.00
#
_symmetry.space_group_name_H-M   'P 1'
#
loop_
_entity.id
_entity.type
_entity.pdbx_description
1 polymer ?
#
loop_
_entity_poly.entity_id
_entity_poly.type
_entity_poly.pdbx_seq_one_letter_code
_entity_poly.pdbx_strand_id
1 'polypeptide(L)'
;MAKPSSAAAASGGGRGPAHHHRTRLLLLLLLAVAACASTAGFLLRGAMLDPCDVDARRGSGSSAAAVATTRTGAVAGNPLEFMRSKLVLLVSHELSLSGGPLLLMELAFLLRQVGSQVVWITNQRSEETNDVTYSLEHKMLSHGVQVLPARGHEAIDTALKADLVILNTAVAGKWLDAVLNDHVPQVLPKILWWIHEMRGHYFKLEYVKHLPQVAGAMIDSHTTAEYWKTRTHDRLKIQMPQTYVVHLGNSKELMEVAEDNVARRVLREHIREFLGVRSEDLVFAIINSVSRGKGQDLFLQAFYQGVQLIEQKKLKVPTMHAVVVGSDINAQTKFETQLRDFAVKNGIQDRVHFVNKTLAVAPYLAATDVLVQNSQARGECFGRITIEAMAFKLPVLGTAAGGTTEIVVDGSTGLLHPAGKEGVAPLAKNMVRLASHEEDRVSMGRKGYGRVKEMFMEHHMAASKMAFSVFCANMEYVDPDFTKFGLEFDCNLLSVTYVHSFSFFFT
;
A
#
# COMPACT_ATOMS: atom_id res chain seq x y z
N MET A 1 -26.08 9.38 62.97
CA MET A 1 -27.44 9.84 63.24
C MET A 1 -28.20 9.98 61.91
N ALA A 2 -29.02 9.01 61.63
CA ALA A 2 -30.45 9.07 61.37
C ALA A 2 -30.88 9.64 59.99
N LYS A 3 -31.35 8.73 59.13
CA LYS A 3 -32.39 8.95 58.08
C LYS A 3 -33.71 9.48 58.71
N PRO A 4 -34.62 10.05 57.91
CA PRO A 4 -35.59 9.26 57.15
C PRO A 4 -35.96 9.88 55.78
N SER A 5 -36.20 9.11 54.73
CA SER A 5 -37.38 8.46 54.10
C SER A 5 -38.64 9.36 53.93
N SER A 6 -39.07 9.56 52.70
CA SER A 6 -40.51 9.46 52.38
C SER A 6 -40.73 9.21 50.87
N ALA A 7 -41.67 8.34 50.61
CA ALA A 7 -42.14 7.85 49.31
C ALA A 7 -43.37 8.66 48.87
N ALA A 8 -43.63 8.68 47.53
CA ALA A 8 -44.95 8.72 46.93
C ALA A 8 -44.77 8.35 45.43
N ALA A 9 -45.22 7.26 45.00
CA ALA A 9 -46.50 6.80 44.49
C ALA A 9 -46.75 7.19 43.02
N ALA A 10 -46.65 6.21 42.24
CA ALA A 10 -47.19 5.71 41.00
C ALA A 10 -48.34 6.44 40.28
N SER A 11 -48.27 6.53 38.96
CA SER A 11 -49.41 6.23 38.11
C SER A 11 -48.93 5.60 36.80
N GLY A 12 -49.43 4.40 36.54
CA GLY A 12 -49.15 3.59 35.38
C GLY A 12 -49.91 4.00 34.14
N GLY A 13 -49.32 3.73 33.00
CA GLY A 13 -49.96 3.77 31.69
C GLY A 13 -49.41 2.61 30.87
N GLY A 14 -50.10 1.49 30.94
CA GLY A 14 -49.78 0.29 30.15
C GLY A 14 -50.03 0.55 28.66
N ARG A 15 -49.02 0.31 27.84
CA ARG A 15 -49.17 0.11 26.41
C ARG A 15 -48.94 -1.36 26.08
N GLY A 16 -49.96 -1.98 25.50
CA GLY A 16 -50.11 -3.38 25.25
C GLY A 16 -49.16 -3.97 24.19
N PRO A 17 -49.10 -5.30 24.08
CA PRO A 17 -48.12 -6.09 23.35
C PRO A 17 -48.27 -6.10 21.82
N ALA A 18 -49.12 -5.29 21.22
CA ALA A 18 -49.45 -5.33 19.80
C ALA A 18 -48.41 -4.64 18.89
N HIS A 19 -47.55 -3.76 19.43
CA HIS A 19 -46.57 -3.04 18.61
C HIS A 19 -45.30 -3.88 18.31
N HIS A 20 -44.92 -4.77 19.18
CA HIS A 20 -43.74 -5.62 18.99
C HIS A 20 -43.95 -6.72 17.94
N HIS A 21 -45.18 -7.17 17.73
CA HIS A 21 -45.49 -8.20 16.73
C HIS A 21 -45.45 -7.65 15.30
N ARG A 22 -45.89 -6.44 15.07
CA ARG A 22 -45.85 -5.78 13.75
C ARG A 22 -44.44 -5.46 13.29
N THR A 23 -43.58 -5.00 14.21
CA THR A 23 -42.18 -4.69 13.87
C THR A 23 -41.41 -5.96 13.58
N ARG A 24 -41.63 -7.06 14.28
CA ARG A 24 -41.01 -8.37 13.99
C ARG A 24 -41.46 -8.96 12.65
N LEU A 25 -42.75 -8.80 12.31
CA LEU A 25 -43.28 -9.27 11.03
C LEU A 25 -42.71 -8.47 9.83
N LEU A 26 -42.56 -7.16 9.99
CA LEU A 26 -41.94 -6.29 8.98
C LEU A 26 -40.42 -6.63 8.78
N LEU A 27 -39.71 -6.91 9.86
CA LEU A 27 -38.29 -7.35 9.77
C LEU A 27 -38.14 -8.70 9.07
N LEU A 28 -39.03 -9.65 9.37
CA LEU A 28 -39.02 -10.96 8.71
C LEU A 28 -39.40 -10.86 7.22
N LEU A 29 -40.30 -9.96 6.85
CA LEU A 29 -40.67 -9.71 5.46
C LEU A 29 -39.54 -9.04 4.68
N LEU A 30 -38.82 -8.10 5.28
CA LEU A 30 -37.61 -7.48 4.67
C LEU A 30 -36.49 -8.47 4.50
N LEU A 31 -36.28 -9.37 5.46
CA LEU A 31 -35.26 -10.44 5.34
C LEU A 31 -35.65 -11.46 4.27
N ALA A 32 -36.92 -11.79 4.12
CA ALA A 32 -37.40 -12.68 3.07
C ALA A 32 -37.24 -12.07 1.67
N VAL A 33 -37.54 -10.76 1.52
CA VAL A 33 -37.35 -10.04 0.23
C VAL A 33 -35.87 -9.95 -0.12
N ALA A 34 -34.99 -9.68 0.86
CA ALA A 34 -33.55 -9.67 0.64
C ALA A 34 -32.98 -11.06 0.24
N ALA A 35 -33.50 -12.14 0.84
CA ALA A 35 -33.11 -13.49 0.49
C ALA A 35 -33.58 -13.87 -0.94
N CYS A 36 -34.82 -13.48 -1.34
CA CYS A 36 -35.33 -13.71 -2.70
C CYS A 36 -34.56 -12.90 -3.76
N ALA A 37 -34.16 -11.66 -3.45
CA ALA A 37 -33.33 -10.85 -4.35
C ALA A 37 -31.93 -11.45 -4.55
N SER A 38 -31.33 -12.03 -3.50
CA SER A 38 -30.03 -12.68 -3.57
C SER A 38 -30.06 -13.98 -4.38
N THR A 39 -31.14 -14.79 -4.27
CA THR A 39 -31.31 -16.03 -5.05
C THR A 39 -31.62 -15.73 -6.52
N ALA A 40 -32.39 -14.69 -6.83
CA ALA A 40 -32.63 -14.27 -8.20
C ALA A 40 -31.37 -13.75 -8.89
N GLY A 41 -30.50 -13.03 -8.18
CA GLY A 41 -29.20 -12.59 -8.68
C GLY A 41 -28.24 -13.76 -8.97
N PHE A 42 -28.30 -14.83 -8.17
CA PHE A 42 -27.48 -16.03 -8.37
C PHE A 42 -27.96 -16.86 -9.57
N LEU A 43 -29.29 -16.96 -9.80
CA LEU A 43 -29.86 -17.68 -10.93
C LEU A 43 -29.68 -16.97 -12.27
N LEU A 44 -29.69 -15.61 -12.28
CA LEU A 44 -29.38 -14.81 -13.46
C LEU A 44 -27.90 -14.86 -13.86
N ARG A 45 -27.00 -15.10 -12.91
CA ARG A 45 -25.58 -15.23 -13.18
C ARG A 45 -25.18 -16.60 -13.73
N GLY A 46 -25.99 -17.64 -13.48
CA GLY A 46 -25.82 -18.99 -14.03
C GLY A 46 -26.33 -19.18 -15.46
N ALA A 47 -27.09 -18.22 -16.00
CA ALA A 47 -27.71 -18.32 -17.32
C ALA A 47 -26.97 -17.61 -18.45
N MET A 48 -25.79 -17.04 -18.19
CA MET A 48 -24.97 -16.31 -19.19
C MET A 48 -23.57 -16.90 -19.40
N LEU A 49 -23.42 -18.22 -19.34
CA LEU A 49 -22.18 -18.87 -19.76
C LEU A 49 -22.54 -20.07 -20.64
N ASP A 50 -22.19 -19.89 -21.88
CA ASP A 50 -21.99 -20.72 -23.05
C ASP A 50 -22.96 -20.44 -24.22
N PRO A 51 -22.42 -20.04 -25.38
CA PRO A 51 -22.28 -20.99 -26.47
C PRO A 51 -21.02 -20.76 -27.33
N CYS A 52 -20.15 -21.72 -27.40
CA CYS A 52 -19.25 -21.91 -28.53
C CYS A 52 -19.02 -23.40 -28.76
N ASP A 53 -19.91 -23.99 -29.56
CA ASP A 53 -19.58 -25.16 -30.31
C ASP A 53 -20.54 -25.22 -31.53
N VAL A 54 -20.03 -24.87 -32.71
CA VAL A 54 -20.61 -25.31 -33.98
C VAL A 54 -19.50 -25.51 -35.01
N ASP A 55 -19.43 -26.72 -35.40
CA ASP A 55 -18.78 -27.45 -36.43
C ASP A 55 -18.22 -26.74 -37.67
N ALA A 56 -17.09 -27.26 -38.06
CA ALA A 56 -16.47 -27.19 -39.36
C ALA A 56 -17.31 -27.93 -40.44
N ARG A 57 -17.48 -27.29 -41.64
CA ARG A 57 -17.31 -27.93 -42.97
C ARG A 57 -17.47 -26.98 -44.15
N ARG A 58 -16.42 -27.04 -45.03
CA ARG A 58 -16.39 -26.90 -46.51
C ARG A 58 -16.57 -25.57 -47.20
N GLY A 59 -15.54 -25.25 -48.00
CA GLY A 59 -15.71 -24.67 -49.32
C GLY A 59 -14.59 -23.75 -49.81
N SER A 60 -13.62 -24.31 -50.47
CA SER A 60 -12.79 -23.84 -51.61
C SER A 60 -12.75 -22.37 -51.99
N GLY A 61 -11.54 -21.82 -52.10
CA GLY A 61 -11.04 -21.08 -53.26
C GLY A 61 -11.08 -19.59 -53.21
N SER A 62 -9.95 -18.96 -52.99
CA SER A 62 -9.33 -18.01 -53.95
C SER A 62 -8.24 -17.20 -53.27
N SER A 63 -7.15 -17.15 -53.97
CA SER A 63 -5.89 -16.40 -53.72
C SER A 63 -6.11 -14.91 -53.54
N ALA A 64 -5.56 -14.35 -52.44
CA ALA A 64 -5.14 -12.94 -52.39
C ALA A 64 -3.99 -12.78 -51.36
N ALA A 65 -2.95 -12.11 -51.78
CA ALA A 65 -1.68 -11.95 -51.14
C ALA A 65 -1.78 -11.47 -49.67
N ALA A 66 -1.24 -12.26 -48.75
CA ALA A 66 -1.08 -11.88 -47.36
C ALA A 66 0.20 -11.02 -47.21
N VAL A 67 0.01 -9.77 -46.91
CA VAL A 67 1.06 -8.92 -46.33
C VAL A 67 1.31 -9.45 -44.91
N ALA A 68 2.43 -10.13 -44.73
CA ALA A 68 2.90 -10.59 -43.44
C ALA A 68 3.30 -9.39 -42.57
N THR A 69 2.38 -8.89 -41.78
CA THR A 69 2.70 -8.08 -40.59
C THR A 69 3.18 -9.01 -39.50
N THR A 70 4.48 -9.14 -39.38
CA THR A 70 5.15 -9.77 -38.23
C THR A 70 4.80 -9.01 -36.96
N ARG A 71 3.73 -9.39 -36.28
CA ARG A 71 3.49 -9.07 -34.88
C ARG A 71 4.36 -9.97 -34.03
N THR A 72 5.63 -9.62 -33.85
CA THR A 72 6.45 -10.09 -32.73
C THR A 72 6.13 -9.28 -31.50
N GLY A 73 4.92 -9.46 -30.96
CA GLY A 73 4.64 -9.12 -29.59
C GLY A 73 4.92 -10.38 -28.76
N ALA A 74 6.14 -10.57 -28.30
CA ALA A 74 6.40 -11.52 -27.23
C ALA A 74 5.50 -11.13 -26.07
N VAL A 75 4.54 -11.96 -25.71
CA VAL A 75 3.81 -11.88 -24.45
C VAL A 75 4.91 -12.04 -23.39
N ALA A 76 5.33 -10.95 -22.77
CA ALA A 76 6.28 -11.00 -21.67
C ALA A 76 5.66 -11.91 -20.59
N GLY A 77 6.25 -13.09 -20.37
CA GLY A 77 5.80 -14.02 -19.33
C GLY A 77 5.81 -13.36 -17.97
N ASN A 78 5.04 -13.89 -17.03
CA ASN A 78 5.04 -13.36 -15.66
C ASN A 78 6.48 -13.43 -15.12
N PRO A 79 7.06 -12.30 -14.66
CA PRO A 79 8.45 -12.25 -14.23
C PRO A 79 8.77 -13.15 -13.02
N LEU A 80 7.75 -13.62 -12.29
CA LEU A 80 7.87 -14.55 -11.17
C LEU A 80 7.66 -16.03 -11.57
N GLU A 81 7.51 -16.35 -12.87
CA GLU A 81 7.21 -17.71 -13.34
C GLU A 81 8.25 -18.74 -12.87
N PHE A 82 9.52 -18.36 -12.71
CA PHE A 82 10.58 -19.21 -12.18
C PHE A 82 10.35 -19.66 -10.72
N MET A 83 9.44 -18.99 -10.00
CA MET A 83 9.05 -19.37 -8.63
C MET A 83 7.94 -20.42 -8.60
N ARG A 84 7.45 -20.89 -9.77
CA ARG A 84 6.44 -21.96 -9.85
C ARG A 84 6.89 -23.19 -9.07
N SER A 85 5.99 -23.73 -8.25
CA SER A 85 6.21 -24.89 -7.38
C SER A 85 7.29 -24.73 -6.28
N LYS A 86 7.87 -23.55 -6.14
CA LYS A 86 8.84 -23.27 -5.06
C LYS A 86 8.13 -23.00 -3.75
N LEU A 87 8.78 -23.40 -2.64
CA LEU A 87 8.35 -23.09 -1.29
C LEU A 87 8.97 -21.77 -0.82
N VAL A 88 8.14 -20.77 -0.59
CA VAL A 88 8.57 -19.45 -0.09
C VAL A 88 8.07 -19.24 1.33
N LEU A 89 9.00 -18.98 2.25
CA LEU A 89 8.70 -18.63 3.63
C LEU A 89 8.78 -17.11 3.81
N LEU A 90 7.69 -16.50 4.26
CA LEU A 90 7.60 -15.08 4.58
C LEU A 90 7.61 -14.90 6.08
N VAL A 91 8.56 -14.14 6.60
CA VAL A 91 8.74 -13.91 8.04
C VAL A 91 8.42 -12.45 8.37
N SER A 92 7.34 -12.22 9.12
CA SER A 92 6.96 -10.91 9.63
C SER A 92 6.84 -10.93 11.14
N HIS A 93 7.35 -9.90 11.83
CA HIS A 93 7.25 -9.81 13.27
C HIS A 93 5.81 -9.56 13.74
N GLU A 94 4.97 -8.98 12.89
CA GLU A 94 3.55 -8.71 13.15
C GLU A 94 2.71 -8.96 11.90
N LEU A 95 1.43 -9.16 12.11
CA LEU A 95 0.40 -9.16 11.09
C LEU A 95 -0.54 -8.00 11.40
N SER A 96 -0.26 -6.83 10.82
CA SER A 96 -0.95 -5.58 11.10
C SER A 96 -1.26 -4.80 9.81
N LEU A 97 -2.11 -3.77 9.93
CA LEU A 97 -2.44 -2.84 8.82
C LEU A 97 -1.31 -1.81 8.55
N SER A 98 -0.07 -2.12 8.95
CA SER A 98 1.08 -1.28 8.65
C SER A 98 1.66 -1.57 7.25
N GLY A 99 2.42 -0.63 6.70
CA GLY A 99 2.91 -0.72 5.32
C GLY A 99 3.72 -1.97 5.00
N GLY A 100 4.62 -2.39 5.89
CA GLY A 100 5.47 -3.57 5.68
C GLY A 100 4.68 -4.88 5.54
N PRO A 101 3.81 -5.26 6.49
CA PRO A 101 2.96 -6.44 6.37
C PRO A 101 2.03 -6.41 5.16
N LEU A 102 1.41 -5.28 4.84
CA LEU A 102 0.52 -5.17 3.68
C LEU A 102 1.28 -5.40 2.36
N LEU A 103 2.49 -4.89 2.26
CA LEU A 103 3.33 -5.06 1.10
C LEU A 103 3.79 -6.52 0.93
N LEU A 104 4.19 -7.15 2.04
CA LEU A 104 4.57 -8.56 2.03
C LEU A 104 3.38 -9.46 1.65
N MET A 105 2.16 -9.10 2.06
CA MET A 105 0.92 -9.79 1.68
C MET A 105 0.69 -9.72 0.16
N GLU A 106 0.92 -8.58 -0.47
CA GLU A 106 0.80 -8.44 -1.93
C GLU A 106 1.82 -9.33 -2.65
N LEU A 107 3.07 -9.34 -2.19
CA LEU A 107 4.07 -10.26 -2.72
C LEU A 107 3.64 -11.73 -2.56
N ALA A 108 3.04 -12.09 -1.42
CA ALA A 108 2.51 -13.43 -1.20
C ALA A 108 1.46 -13.81 -2.25
N PHE A 109 0.57 -12.88 -2.60
CA PHE A 109 -0.45 -13.12 -3.62
C PHE A 109 0.14 -13.26 -5.02
N LEU A 110 1.10 -12.43 -5.39
CA LEU A 110 1.82 -12.55 -6.67
C LEU A 110 2.53 -13.91 -6.80
N LEU A 111 3.17 -14.38 -5.73
CA LEU A 111 3.82 -15.70 -5.68
C LEU A 111 2.78 -16.83 -5.79
N ARG A 112 1.63 -16.71 -5.12
CA ARG A 112 0.54 -17.69 -5.25
C ARG A 112 -0.04 -17.75 -6.66
N GLN A 113 -0.16 -16.61 -7.35
CA GLN A 113 -0.65 -16.53 -8.72
C GLN A 113 0.22 -17.33 -9.71
N VAL A 114 1.54 -17.38 -9.50
CA VAL A 114 2.43 -18.20 -10.32
C VAL A 114 2.55 -19.65 -9.86
N GLY A 115 1.84 -20.05 -8.80
CA GLY A 115 1.81 -21.41 -8.31
C GLY A 115 2.89 -21.77 -7.29
N SER A 116 3.53 -20.79 -6.65
CA SER A 116 4.42 -21.04 -5.51
C SER A 116 3.62 -21.53 -4.29
N GLN A 117 4.26 -22.33 -3.44
CA GLN A 117 3.78 -22.61 -2.09
C GLN A 117 4.23 -21.48 -1.17
N VAL A 118 3.31 -20.79 -0.50
CA VAL A 118 3.65 -19.63 0.32
C VAL A 118 3.19 -19.87 1.76
N VAL A 119 4.13 -19.78 2.68
CA VAL A 119 3.90 -19.87 4.12
C VAL A 119 4.30 -18.56 4.77
N TRP A 120 3.41 -18.00 5.55
CA TRP A 120 3.67 -16.80 6.35
C TRP A 120 3.80 -17.16 7.81
N ILE A 121 4.90 -16.74 8.45
CA ILE A 121 5.09 -16.90 9.89
C ILE A 121 5.12 -15.55 10.60
N THR A 122 4.48 -15.47 11.77
CA THR A 122 4.41 -14.24 12.57
C THR A 122 4.38 -14.52 14.06
N ASN A 123 5.00 -13.63 14.85
CA ASN A 123 4.96 -13.69 16.31
C ASN A 123 3.71 -13.04 16.90
N GLN A 124 3.19 -12.04 16.22
CA GLN A 124 2.09 -11.22 16.73
C GLN A 124 0.97 -11.22 15.71
N ARG A 125 -0.14 -11.82 16.09
CA ARG A 125 -1.40 -11.71 15.38
C ARG A 125 -2.14 -10.51 15.93
N SER A 126 -2.68 -9.68 15.04
CA SER A 126 -3.51 -8.56 15.48
C SER A 126 -4.87 -9.09 15.93
N GLU A 127 -5.26 -8.73 17.14
CA GLU A 127 -6.64 -8.94 17.63
C GLU A 127 -7.61 -7.90 17.01
N GLU A 128 -7.16 -7.17 16.03
CA GLU A 128 -7.73 -5.91 15.59
C GLU A 128 -9.06 -6.00 14.87
N THR A 129 -9.65 -7.15 14.65
CA THR A 129 -10.96 -7.10 14.01
C THR A 129 -11.87 -8.20 14.51
N ASN A 130 -12.93 -7.82 15.20
CA ASN A 130 -14.15 -8.61 15.35
C ASN A 130 -14.86 -8.82 13.98
N ASP A 131 -14.36 -8.23 12.91
CA ASP A 131 -14.88 -8.38 11.56
C ASP A 131 -13.96 -9.31 10.76
N VAL A 132 -14.37 -10.57 10.65
CA VAL A 132 -13.65 -11.64 9.93
C VAL A 132 -13.37 -11.25 8.48
N THR A 133 -14.20 -10.44 7.88
CA THR A 133 -14.09 -10.01 6.47
C THR A 133 -12.84 -9.15 6.22
N TYR A 134 -12.39 -8.43 7.23
CA TYR A 134 -11.22 -7.55 7.16
C TYR A 134 -9.97 -8.12 7.84
N SER A 135 -10.05 -9.31 8.40
CA SER A 135 -8.88 -9.98 8.97
C SER A 135 -7.83 -10.25 7.88
N LEU A 136 -6.61 -9.78 8.09
CA LEU A 136 -5.48 -10.05 7.18
C LEU A 136 -5.21 -11.55 7.05
N GLU A 137 -5.34 -12.29 8.16
CA GLU A 137 -5.18 -13.74 8.16
C GLU A 137 -6.23 -14.42 7.27
N HIS A 138 -7.49 -14.02 7.40
CA HIS A 138 -8.56 -14.53 6.54
C HIS A 138 -8.30 -14.23 5.06
N LYS A 139 -7.89 -13.01 4.74
CA LYS A 139 -7.54 -12.61 3.39
C LYS A 139 -6.37 -13.45 2.83
N MET A 140 -5.36 -13.72 3.64
CA MET A 140 -4.24 -14.58 3.23
C MET A 140 -4.68 -16.03 2.99
N LEU A 141 -5.46 -16.60 3.91
CA LEU A 141 -5.98 -17.96 3.78
C LEU A 141 -6.86 -18.12 2.53
N SER A 142 -7.72 -17.14 2.22
CA SER A 142 -8.57 -17.15 1.02
C SER A 142 -7.78 -17.10 -0.30
N HIS A 143 -6.53 -16.60 -0.26
CA HIS A 143 -5.60 -16.62 -1.39
C HIS A 143 -4.62 -17.81 -1.34
N GLY A 144 -4.85 -18.78 -0.45
CA GLY A 144 -4.05 -19.99 -0.35
C GLY A 144 -2.67 -19.78 0.32
N VAL A 145 -2.50 -18.72 1.09
CA VAL A 145 -1.29 -18.48 1.91
C VAL A 145 -1.52 -19.10 3.28
N GLN A 146 -0.66 -20.04 3.67
CA GLN A 146 -0.71 -20.65 4.99
C GLN A 146 -0.10 -19.70 6.03
N VAL A 147 -0.77 -19.50 7.17
CA VAL A 147 -0.28 -18.65 8.26
C VAL A 147 0.04 -19.51 9.47
N LEU A 148 1.30 -19.48 9.91
CA LEU A 148 1.82 -20.24 11.03
C LEU A 148 2.34 -19.35 12.16
N PRO A 149 2.32 -19.81 13.42
CA PRO A 149 3.05 -19.17 14.50
C PRO A 149 4.55 -19.16 14.20
N ALA A 150 5.25 -18.07 14.55
CA ALA A 150 6.69 -17.97 14.30
C ALA A 150 7.54 -18.90 15.20
N ARG A 151 6.95 -19.55 16.20
CA ARG A 151 7.61 -20.48 17.11
C ARG A 151 7.07 -21.88 16.94
N GLY A 152 7.94 -22.88 17.07
CA GLY A 152 7.58 -24.30 17.00
C GLY A 152 8.35 -25.03 15.90
N HIS A 153 8.27 -26.36 15.94
CA HIS A 153 8.99 -27.24 14.99
C HIS A 153 8.55 -26.99 13.54
N GLU A 154 7.26 -26.71 13.31
CA GLU A 154 6.73 -26.48 11.97
C GLU A 154 7.36 -25.26 11.29
N ALA A 155 7.61 -24.17 12.04
CA ALA A 155 8.29 -22.99 11.52
C ALA A 155 9.76 -23.28 11.16
N ILE A 156 10.45 -24.06 11.97
CA ILE A 156 11.83 -24.49 11.74
C ILE A 156 11.91 -25.40 10.51
N ASP A 157 11.08 -26.43 10.48
CA ASP A 157 11.03 -27.38 9.36
C ASP A 157 10.70 -26.69 8.04
N THR A 158 9.78 -25.74 8.07
CA THR A 158 9.45 -24.94 6.87
C THR A 158 10.63 -24.10 6.43
N ALA A 159 11.35 -23.45 7.34
CA ALA A 159 12.53 -22.66 7.01
C ALA A 159 13.66 -23.50 6.39
N LEU A 160 13.87 -24.70 6.91
CA LEU A 160 14.88 -25.62 6.38
C LEU A 160 14.53 -26.14 4.98
N LYS A 161 13.24 -26.36 4.71
CA LYS A 161 12.73 -26.85 3.42
C LYS A 161 12.52 -25.75 2.39
N ALA A 162 12.37 -24.49 2.82
CA ALA A 162 12.10 -23.38 1.92
C ALA A 162 13.19 -23.21 0.86
N ASP A 163 12.78 -22.93 -0.36
CA ASP A 163 13.68 -22.50 -1.44
C ASP A 163 14.11 -21.04 -1.24
N LEU A 164 13.21 -20.20 -0.70
CA LEU A 164 13.44 -18.78 -0.43
C LEU A 164 12.81 -18.40 0.91
N VAL A 165 13.53 -17.61 1.70
CA VAL A 165 13.05 -17.02 2.95
C VAL A 165 13.10 -15.50 2.82
N ILE A 166 11.97 -14.82 3.00
CA ILE A 166 11.90 -13.36 2.98
C ILE A 166 11.68 -12.85 4.40
N LEU A 167 12.67 -12.17 4.96
CA LEU A 167 12.53 -11.44 6.21
C LEU A 167 11.94 -10.06 5.93
N ASN A 168 10.80 -9.75 6.56
CA ASN A 168 10.13 -8.47 6.39
C ASN A 168 10.40 -7.57 7.59
N THR A 169 11.02 -6.42 7.34
CA THR A 169 11.52 -5.44 8.31
C THR A 169 12.81 -5.84 9.04
N ALA A 170 13.53 -4.86 9.60
CA ALA A 170 14.74 -5.11 10.38
C ALA A 170 14.48 -5.96 11.62
N VAL A 171 13.29 -5.78 12.26
CA VAL A 171 12.92 -6.47 13.51
C VAL A 171 12.76 -7.97 13.31
N ALA A 172 12.40 -8.41 12.10
CA ALA A 172 12.24 -9.83 11.79
C ALA A 172 13.54 -10.63 11.98
N GLY A 173 14.70 -9.97 11.95
CA GLY A 173 15.98 -10.62 12.21
C GLY A 173 16.11 -11.25 13.61
N LYS A 174 15.34 -10.79 14.60
CA LYS A 174 15.29 -11.46 15.90
C LYS A 174 14.79 -12.90 15.83
N TRP A 175 13.97 -13.21 14.84
CA TRP A 175 13.43 -14.54 14.65
C TRP A 175 14.51 -15.57 14.40
N LEU A 176 15.59 -15.20 13.71
CA LEU A 176 16.71 -16.10 13.41
C LEU A 176 17.28 -16.71 14.67
N ASP A 177 17.64 -15.89 15.65
CA ASP A 177 18.22 -16.38 16.90
C ASP A 177 17.18 -16.99 17.84
N ALA A 178 15.98 -16.39 17.89
CA ALA A 178 14.96 -16.80 18.85
C ALA A 178 14.27 -18.13 18.49
N VAL A 179 14.33 -18.56 17.22
CA VAL A 179 13.61 -19.72 16.72
C VAL A 179 14.54 -20.73 16.04
N LEU A 180 15.40 -20.30 15.13
CA LEU A 180 16.25 -21.20 14.36
C LEU A 180 17.47 -21.70 15.14
N ASN A 181 17.99 -20.91 16.09
CA ASN A 181 19.14 -21.28 16.91
C ASN A 181 20.31 -21.84 16.05
N ASP A 182 20.64 -23.12 16.23
CA ASP A 182 21.74 -23.79 15.53
C ASP A 182 21.49 -24.00 14.03
N HIS A 183 20.26 -23.80 13.55
CA HIS A 183 19.90 -23.92 12.15
C HIS A 183 20.10 -22.61 11.34
N VAL A 184 20.45 -21.51 12.00
CA VAL A 184 20.67 -20.21 11.33
C VAL A 184 21.61 -20.32 10.12
N PRO A 185 22.81 -20.98 10.21
CA PRO A 185 23.72 -21.06 9.08
C PRO A 185 23.14 -21.74 7.83
N GLN A 186 22.20 -22.68 8.01
CA GLN A 186 21.57 -23.42 6.91
C GLN A 186 20.53 -22.57 6.16
N VAL A 187 19.97 -21.56 6.82
CA VAL A 187 18.91 -20.71 6.29
C VAL A 187 19.45 -19.39 5.72
N LEU A 188 20.53 -18.84 6.27
CA LEU A 188 21.14 -17.57 5.83
C LEU A 188 21.34 -17.45 4.31
N PRO A 189 21.86 -18.47 3.59
CA PRO A 189 22.06 -18.37 2.14
C PRO A 189 20.76 -18.26 1.32
N LYS A 190 19.62 -18.58 1.93
CA LYS A 190 18.30 -18.53 1.30
C LYS A 190 17.51 -17.25 1.66
N ILE A 191 18.09 -16.37 2.49
CA ILE A 191 17.41 -15.21 3.00
C ILE A 191 17.57 -14.02 2.07
N LEU A 192 16.43 -13.45 1.68
CA LEU A 192 16.30 -12.14 1.10
C LEU A 192 15.63 -11.22 2.13
N TRP A 193 16.36 -10.17 2.56
CA TRP A 193 15.90 -9.34 3.66
C TRP A 193 15.27 -8.05 3.14
N TRP A 194 13.95 -7.90 3.30
CA TRP A 194 13.24 -6.70 2.84
C TRP A 194 13.11 -5.67 3.96
N ILE A 195 13.78 -4.54 3.79
CA ILE A 195 13.94 -3.49 4.80
C ILE A 195 13.15 -2.25 4.38
N HIS A 196 12.19 -1.86 5.22
CA HIS A 196 11.25 -0.75 4.98
C HIS A 196 11.44 0.43 5.93
N GLU A 197 12.50 0.45 6.75
CA GLU A 197 12.62 1.42 7.83
C GLU A 197 13.77 2.40 7.61
N MET A 198 13.54 3.67 8.00
CA MET A 198 14.57 4.71 8.13
C MET A 198 14.70 5.26 9.57
N ARG A 199 13.92 4.74 10.53
CA ARG A 199 13.94 5.25 11.90
C ARG A 199 15.11 4.68 12.70
N GLY A 200 15.77 5.54 13.51
CA GLY A 200 17.00 5.18 14.23
C GLY A 200 16.87 4.02 15.23
N HIS A 201 15.67 3.74 15.73
CA HIS A 201 15.45 2.65 16.69
C HIS A 201 15.55 1.25 16.05
N TYR A 202 15.48 1.14 14.74
CA TYR A 202 15.68 -0.12 14.02
C TYR A 202 17.16 -0.46 13.81
N PHE A 203 18.08 0.50 14.02
CA PHE A 203 19.52 0.30 13.92
C PHE A 203 20.08 -0.24 15.25
N LYS A 204 19.70 -1.48 15.58
CA LYS A 204 20.24 -2.22 16.72
C LYS A 204 20.88 -3.51 16.21
N LEU A 205 22.08 -3.81 16.70
CA LEU A 205 22.81 -5.00 16.29
C LEU A 205 21.99 -6.28 16.53
N GLU A 206 21.20 -6.31 17.61
CA GLU A 206 20.32 -7.45 17.93
C GLU A 206 19.29 -7.77 16.84
N TYR A 207 18.95 -6.80 15.97
CA TYR A 207 18.04 -7.00 14.86
C TYR A 207 18.76 -7.48 13.60
N VAL A 208 19.93 -6.93 13.33
CA VAL A 208 20.57 -7.01 12.01
C VAL A 208 21.95 -7.62 11.99
N LYS A 209 22.38 -8.31 13.07
CA LYS A 209 23.71 -8.90 13.16
C LYS A 209 24.01 -9.94 12.06
N HIS A 210 22.97 -10.62 11.56
CA HIS A 210 23.09 -11.60 10.47
C HIS A 210 22.98 -10.98 9.07
N LEU A 211 22.67 -9.69 8.97
CA LEU A 211 22.49 -9.00 7.70
C LEU A 211 23.67 -9.17 6.72
N PRO A 212 24.94 -9.11 7.14
CA PRO A 212 26.08 -9.32 6.23
C PRO A 212 26.18 -10.70 5.60
N GLN A 213 25.47 -11.68 6.13
CA GLN A 213 25.60 -13.11 5.76
C GLN A 213 24.41 -13.63 4.95
N VAL A 214 23.38 -12.83 4.75
CA VAL A 214 22.22 -13.23 3.95
C VAL A 214 22.51 -13.10 2.46
N ALA A 215 21.74 -13.78 1.62
CA ALA A 215 21.90 -13.77 0.17
C ALA A 215 21.75 -12.36 -0.44
N GLY A 216 20.89 -11.52 0.16
CA GLY A 216 20.73 -10.15 -0.30
C GLY A 216 19.77 -9.34 0.58
N ALA A 217 19.77 -8.02 0.37
CA ALA A 217 18.82 -7.10 0.98
C ALA A 217 18.00 -6.39 -0.09
N MET A 218 16.71 -6.23 0.17
CA MET A 218 15.77 -5.44 -0.60
C MET A 218 15.47 -4.14 0.13
N ILE A 219 15.44 -3.03 -0.58
CA ILE A 219 15.12 -1.72 -0.01
C ILE A 219 14.27 -0.92 -1.01
N ASP A 220 13.28 -0.19 -0.52
CA ASP A 220 12.22 0.39 -1.33
C ASP A 220 12.64 1.61 -2.18
N SER A 221 13.78 2.24 -1.86
CA SER A 221 14.28 3.42 -2.60
C SER A 221 15.80 3.55 -2.50
N HIS A 222 16.40 4.25 -3.46
CA HIS A 222 17.84 4.55 -3.46
C HIS A 222 18.24 5.37 -2.21
N THR A 223 17.43 6.34 -1.83
CA THR A 223 17.65 7.17 -0.63
C THR A 223 17.69 6.31 0.64
N THR A 224 16.79 5.33 0.76
CA THR A 224 16.76 4.42 1.90
C THR A 224 17.95 3.45 1.86
N ALA A 225 18.33 2.96 0.68
CA ALA A 225 19.49 2.07 0.52
C ALA A 225 20.79 2.75 0.95
N GLU A 226 21.01 3.99 0.50
CA GLU A 226 22.19 4.76 0.90
C GLU A 226 22.20 5.07 2.41
N TYR A 227 21.03 5.40 2.97
CA TYR A 227 20.88 5.61 4.41
C TYR A 227 21.24 4.34 5.21
N TRP A 228 20.78 3.17 4.80
CA TRP A 228 21.13 1.90 5.45
C TRP A 228 22.60 1.59 5.32
N LYS A 229 23.16 1.70 4.13
CA LYS A 229 24.59 1.46 3.86
C LYS A 229 25.47 2.31 4.78
N THR A 230 25.23 3.62 4.83
CA THR A 230 26.00 4.54 5.67
C THR A 230 25.81 4.23 7.15
N ARG A 231 24.56 4.03 7.61
CA ARG A 231 24.28 3.86 9.04
C ARG A 231 24.71 2.52 9.60
N THR A 232 24.59 1.43 8.86
CA THR A 232 25.09 0.11 9.30
C THR A 232 26.60 0.13 9.43
N HIS A 233 27.31 0.73 8.46
CA HIS A 233 28.75 0.91 8.54
C HIS A 233 29.16 1.79 9.72
N ASP A 234 28.58 3.00 9.85
CA ASP A 234 29.03 3.99 10.84
C ASP A 234 28.69 3.59 12.27
N ARG A 235 27.48 3.08 12.49
CA ARG A 235 26.96 2.83 13.85
C ARG A 235 27.14 1.41 14.33
N LEU A 236 26.96 0.42 13.43
CA LEU A 236 26.95 -1.00 13.81
C LEU A 236 28.23 -1.70 13.39
N LYS A 237 29.08 -1.05 12.59
CA LYS A 237 30.32 -1.62 12.05
C LYS A 237 30.10 -2.94 11.29
N ILE A 238 28.98 -3.05 10.61
CA ILE A 238 28.63 -4.15 9.71
C ILE A 238 28.46 -3.65 8.28
N GLN A 239 28.74 -4.49 7.31
CA GLN A 239 28.53 -4.20 5.90
C GLN A 239 27.14 -4.68 5.47
N MET A 240 26.52 -3.95 4.54
CA MET A 240 25.33 -4.42 3.86
C MET A 240 25.69 -5.57 2.91
N PRO A 241 24.82 -6.58 2.77
CA PRO A 241 24.97 -7.57 1.70
C PRO A 241 24.70 -6.90 0.35
N GLN A 242 24.76 -7.68 -0.73
CA GLN A 242 24.27 -7.21 -2.02
C GLN A 242 22.87 -6.61 -1.85
N THR A 243 22.73 -5.33 -2.20
CA THR A 243 21.50 -4.58 -1.94
C THR A 243 20.82 -4.22 -3.25
N TYR A 244 19.53 -4.50 -3.33
CA TYR A 244 18.67 -4.27 -4.48
C TYR A 244 17.62 -3.23 -4.13
N VAL A 245 17.50 -2.19 -4.94
CA VAL A 245 16.42 -1.22 -4.81
C VAL A 245 15.20 -1.72 -5.58
N VAL A 246 14.07 -1.83 -4.86
CA VAL A 246 12.81 -2.32 -5.39
C VAL A 246 11.75 -1.30 -5.10
N HIS A 247 11.45 -0.49 -6.10
CA HIS A 247 10.33 0.42 -6.00
C HIS A 247 9.02 -0.36 -5.91
N LEU A 248 8.13 0.11 -5.04
CA LEU A 248 6.84 -0.52 -4.86
C LEU A 248 5.94 -0.26 -6.06
N GLY A 249 5.00 -1.16 -6.30
CA GLY A 249 4.02 -1.05 -7.38
C GLY A 249 2.59 -0.98 -6.86
N ASN A 250 1.70 -0.39 -7.64
CA ASN A 250 0.27 -0.45 -7.41
C ASN A 250 -0.28 -1.81 -7.84
N SER A 251 -1.17 -2.37 -7.03
CA SER A 251 -1.85 -3.62 -7.37
C SER A 251 -2.80 -3.43 -8.56
N LYS A 252 -3.07 -4.54 -9.24
CA LYS A 252 -3.99 -4.56 -10.38
C LYS A 252 -5.40 -4.10 -9.96
N GLU A 253 -5.87 -4.56 -8.81
CA GLU A 253 -7.19 -4.22 -8.29
C GLU A 253 -7.34 -2.71 -8.03
N LEU A 254 -6.30 -2.08 -7.47
CA LEU A 254 -6.31 -0.63 -7.27
C LEU A 254 -6.36 0.12 -8.60
N MET A 255 -5.59 -0.35 -9.58
CA MET A 255 -5.55 0.27 -10.91
C MET A 255 -6.87 0.11 -11.65
N GLU A 256 -7.54 -1.04 -11.58
CA GLU A 256 -8.87 -1.27 -12.15
C GLU A 256 -9.89 -0.25 -11.62
N VAL A 257 -9.92 -0.04 -10.31
CA VAL A 257 -10.78 0.98 -9.68
C VAL A 257 -10.39 2.40 -10.13
N ALA A 258 -9.09 2.70 -10.19
CA ALA A 258 -8.58 4.01 -10.58
C ALA A 258 -8.84 4.34 -12.06
N GLU A 259 -8.94 3.34 -12.93
CA GLU A 259 -9.21 3.49 -14.37
C GLU A 259 -10.71 3.48 -14.70
N ASP A 260 -11.54 2.86 -13.86
CA ASP A 260 -13.00 2.87 -14.03
C ASP A 260 -13.60 4.23 -13.62
N ASN A 261 -14.02 4.99 -14.63
CA ASN A 261 -14.61 6.31 -14.41
C ASN A 261 -15.95 6.26 -13.65
N VAL A 262 -16.72 5.19 -13.80
CA VAL A 262 -18.01 5.04 -13.10
C VAL A 262 -17.75 4.71 -11.63
N ALA A 263 -16.90 3.72 -11.36
CA ALA A 263 -16.52 3.36 -10.00
C ALA A 263 -15.93 4.57 -9.24
N ARG A 264 -14.97 5.29 -9.85
CA ARG A 264 -14.40 6.49 -9.24
C ARG A 264 -15.42 7.56 -8.92
N ARG A 265 -16.38 7.81 -9.83
CA ARG A 265 -17.43 8.81 -9.60
C ARG A 265 -18.32 8.40 -8.45
N VAL A 266 -18.80 7.16 -8.43
CA VAL A 266 -19.67 6.64 -7.35
C VAL A 266 -18.95 6.72 -6.00
N LEU A 267 -17.69 6.28 -5.93
CA LEU A 267 -16.90 6.35 -4.71
C LEU A 267 -16.66 7.80 -4.27
N ARG A 268 -16.39 8.70 -5.22
CA ARG A 268 -16.22 10.14 -4.94
C ARG A 268 -17.48 10.76 -4.34
N GLU A 269 -18.60 10.54 -4.96
CA GLU A 269 -19.90 11.08 -4.51
C GLU A 269 -20.23 10.54 -3.11
N HIS A 270 -20.12 9.23 -2.91
CA HIS A 270 -20.41 8.59 -1.63
C HIS A 270 -19.53 9.12 -0.47
N ILE A 271 -18.21 9.21 -0.66
CA ILE A 271 -17.32 9.70 0.40
C ILE A 271 -17.50 11.20 0.65
N ARG A 272 -17.74 11.99 -0.41
CA ARG A 272 -17.99 13.43 -0.24
C ARG A 272 -19.31 13.70 0.51
N GLU A 273 -20.34 12.95 0.22
CA GLU A 273 -21.61 12.99 0.98
C GLU A 273 -21.38 12.61 2.44
N PHE A 274 -20.65 11.51 2.71
CA PHE A 274 -20.27 11.10 4.06
C PHE A 274 -19.50 12.18 4.84
N LEU A 275 -18.61 12.92 4.17
CA LEU A 275 -17.83 14.00 4.77
C LEU A 275 -18.59 15.34 4.81
N GLY A 276 -19.77 15.47 4.19
CA GLY A 276 -20.48 16.74 4.04
C GLY A 276 -19.75 17.75 3.13
N VAL A 277 -18.98 17.26 2.16
CA VAL A 277 -18.21 18.06 1.21
C VAL A 277 -18.95 18.13 -0.12
N ARG A 278 -19.10 19.33 -0.68
CA ARG A 278 -19.80 19.52 -1.95
C ARG A 278 -18.95 19.08 -3.14
N SER A 279 -19.57 18.83 -4.27
CA SER A 279 -18.89 18.38 -5.49
C SER A 279 -17.85 19.37 -6.01
N GLU A 280 -18.12 20.67 -5.88
CA GLU A 280 -17.26 21.78 -6.30
C GLU A 280 -16.13 22.12 -5.31
N ASP A 281 -16.23 21.68 -4.06
CA ASP A 281 -15.20 21.95 -3.03
C ASP A 281 -13.91 21.18 -3.31
N LEU A 282 -12.79 21.64 -2.78
CA LEU A 282 -11.49 21.02 -2.94
C LEU A 282 -11.06 20.25 -1.69
N VAL A 283 -10.69 19.00 -1.88
CA VAL A 283 -10.24 18.10 -0.82
C VAL A 283 -8.73 17.90 -0.89
N PHE A 284 -8.03 18.34 0.15
CA PHE A 284 -6.62 18.02 0.42
C PHE A 284 -6.58 16.90 1.45
N ALA A 285 -6.09 15.73 1.09
CA ALA A 285 -6.08 14.58 1.99
C ALA A 285 -4.67 14.14 2.35
N ILE A 286 -4.48 13.78 3.63
CA ILE A 286 -3.34 13.04 4.13
C ILE A 286 -3.83 11.64 4.58
N ILE A 287 -3.31 10.59 3.94
CA ILE A 287 -3.79 9.21 4.13
C ILE A 287 -2.63 8.37 4.65
N ASN A 288 -2.58 8.19 5.96
CA ASN A 288 -1.56 7.38 6.66
C ASN A 288 -1.88 7.28 8.16
N SER A 289 -1.17 6.42 8.89
CA SER A 289 -1.31 6.35 10.35
C SER A 289 -1.01 7.71 11.01
N VAL A 290 -1.83 8.11 11.97
CA VAL A 290 -1.67 9.38 12.67
C VAL A 290 -0.47 9.31 13.60
N SER A 291 0.58 10.08 13.28
CA SER A 291 1.78 10.19 14.11
C SER A 291 2.57 11.46 13.76
N ARG A 292 3.37 11.97 14.71
CA ARG A 292 4.23 13.14 14.47
C ARG A 292 5.19 12.93 13.28
N GLY A 293 5.63 11.72 13.05
CA GLY A 293 6.50 11.40 11.92
C GLY A 293 5.82 11.52 10.55
N LYS A 294 4.48 11.53 10.51
CA LYS A 294 3.69 11.71 9.29
C LYS A 294 3.25 13.17 9.08
N GLY A 295 3.46 14.06 10.07
CA GLY A 295 3.32 15.50 9.93
C GLY A 295 1.91 16.04 9.74
N GLN A 296 0.89 15.34 10.29
CA GLN A 296 -0.50 15.83 10.23
C GLN A 296 -0.67 17.20 10.90
N ASP A 297 0.10 17.47 11.99
CA ASP A 297 0.09 18.76 12.66
C ASP A 297 0.62 19.90 11.76
N LEU A 298 1.70 19.67 11.03
CA LEU A 298 2.25 20.66 10.09
C LEU A 298 1.37 20.80 8.84
N PHE A 299 0.71 19.71 8.40
CA PHE A 299 -0.31 19.77 7.35
C PHE A 299 -1.48 20.68 7.73
N LEU A 300 -2.05 20.51 8.94
CA LEU A 300 -3.15 21.36 9.41
C LEU A 300 -2.71 22.82 9.61
N GLN A 301 -1.48 23.06 10.06
CA GLN A 301 -0.93 24.41 10.12
C GLN A 301 -0.82 25.04 8.73
N ALA A 302 -0.33 24.27 7.74
CA ALA A 302 -0.22 24.75 6.36
C ALA A 302 -1.61 24.99 5.74
N PHE A 303 -2.57 24.10 6.01
CA PHE A 303 -3.95 24.27 5.57
C PHE A 303 -4.57 25.56 6.12
N TYR A 304 -4.44 25.81 7.43
CA TYR A 304 -4.91 27.02 8.07
C TYR A 304 -4.26 28.28 7.45
N GLN A 305 -2.91 28.28 7.29
CA GLN A 305 -2.23 29.39 6.61
C GLN A 305 -2.70 29.57 5.17
N GLY A 306 -2.98 28.49 4.44
CA GLY A 306 -3.53 28.55 3.09
C GLY A 306 -4.89 29.21 3.04
N VAL A 307 -5.78 28.87 3.97
CA VAL A 307 -7.11 29.53 4.12
C VAL A 307 -6.94 31.02 4.40
N GLN A 308 -6.07 31.39 5.35
CA GLN A 308 -5.78 32.79 5.65
C GLN A 308 -5.22 33.55 4.42
N LEU A 309 -4.32 32.95 3.65
CA LEU A 309 -3.75 33.57 2.45
C LEU A 309 -4.83 33.83 1.38
N ILE A 310 -5.78 32.93 1.22
CA ILE A 310 -6.93 33.08 0.29
C ILE A 310 -7.79 34.25 0.73
N GLU A 311 -8.13 34.33 2.02
CA GLU A 311 -8.94 35.41 2.59
C GLU A 311 -8.26 36.77 2.47
N GLN A 312 -6.97 36.86 2.88
CA GLN A 312 -6.18 38.10 2.81
C GLN A 312 -6.03 38.63 1.38
N LYS A 313 -5.79 37.73 0.41
CA LYS A 313 -5.64 38.10 -1.00
C LYS A 313 -6.97 38.15 -1.75
N LYS A 314 -8.07 37.87 -1.11
CA LYS A 314 -9.44 37.82 -1.69
C LYS A 314 -9.50 36.93 -2.97
N LEU A 315 -8.80 35.79 -2.94
CA LEU A 315 -8.76 34.88 -4.08
C LEU A 315 -10.12 34.17 -4.24
N LYS A 316 -10.59 34.08 -5.48
CA LYS A 316 -11.78 33.33 -5.82
C LYS A 316 -11.40 31.88 -6.08
N VAL A 317 -11.49 31.03 -5.07
CA VAL A 317 -11.21 29.59 -5.14
C VAL A 317 -12.36 28.81 -4.50
N PRO A 318 -12.57 27.55 -4.90
CA PRO A 318 -13.53 26.67 -4.20
C PRO A 318 -13.20 26.54 -2.72
N THR A 319 -14.20 26.19 -1.90
CA THR A 319 -13.97 25.91 -0.49
C THR A 319 -12.98 24.75 -0.34
N MET A 320 -11.97 24.95 0.50
CA MET A 320 -10.95 23.92 0.76
C MET A 320 -11.34 23.12 2.01
N HIS A 321 -11.17 21.82 1.95
CA HIS A 321 -11.31 20.88 3.06
C HIS A 321 -10.01 20.09 3.25
N ALA A 322 -9.65 19.86 4.52
CA ALA A 322 -8.56 18.98 4.91
C ALA A 322 -9.12 17.65 5.43
N VAL A 323 -8.65 16.54 4.89
CA VAL A 323 -9.07 15.19 5.31
C VAL A 323 -7.86 14.42 5.84
N VAL A 324 -7.97 13.94 7.08
CA VAL A 324 -6.98 13.09 7.73
C VAL A 324 -7.54 11.68 7.81
N VAL A 325 -7.08 10.78 6.94
CA VAL A 325 -7.47 9.36 6.94
C VAL A 325 -6.40 8.54 7.63
N GLY A 326 -6.80 7.67 8.54
CA GLY A 326 -5.91 6.83 9.34
C GLY A 326 -5.92 7.19 10.83
N SER A 327 -6.95 7.91 11.26
CA SER A 327 -7.23 8.19 12.67
C SER A 327 -7.35 6.88 13.44
N ASP A 328 -6.73 6.81 14.61
CA ASP A 328 -6.85 5.72 15.55
C ASP A 328 -6.79 6.29 16.96
N ILE A 329 -7.94 6.60 17.49
CA ILE A 329 -8.08 7.23 18.80
C ILE A 329 -7.48 6.38 19.93
N ASN A 330 -7.37 5.09 19.74
CA ASN A 330 -6.81 4.18 20.73
C ASN A 330 -5.28 4.14 20.68
N ALA A 331 -4.65 4.41 19.54
CA ALA A 331 -3.21 4.30 19.35
C ALA A 331 -2.44 5.59 19.65
N GLN A 332 -2.96 6.76 19.25
CA GLN A 332 -2.26 8.05 19.34
C GLN A 332 -3.14 9.16 19.95
N THR A 333 -3.93 8.82 20.96
CA THR A 333 -4.97 9.66 21.55
C THR A 333 -4.54 11.10 21.84
N LYS A 334 -3.39 11.26 22.52
CA LYS A 334 -2.88 12.61 22.88
C LYS A 334 -2.52 13.46 21.65
N PHE A 335 -1.91 12.86 20.64
CA PHE A 335 -1.52 13.59 19.43
C PHE A 335 -2.74 13.90 18.57
N GLU A 336 -3.65 12.95 18.44
CA GLU A 336 -4.90 13.17 17.71
C GLU A 336 -5.78 14.23 18.36
N THR A 337 -5.89 14.23 19.71
CA THR A 337 -6.58 15.30 20.45
C THR A 337 -5.97 16.66 20.13
N GLN A 338 -4.64 16.78 20.11
CA GLN A 338 -3.96 18.03 19.74
C GLN A 338 -4.31 18.50 18.31
N LEU A 339 -4.48 17.59 17.36
CA LEU A 339 -4.90 17.94 16.00
C LEU A 339 -6.33 18.48 15.96
N ARG A 340 -7.25 17.85 16.69
CA ARG A 340 -8.64 18.30 16.80
C ARG A 340 -8.75 19.64 17.53
N ASP A 341 -8.04 19.80 18.63
CA ASP A 341 -7.97 21.06 19.38
C ASP A 341 -7.40 22.20 18.51
N PHE A 342 -6.39 21.91 17.67
CA PHE A 342 -5.86 22.88 16.72
C PHE A 342 -6.95 23.36 15.73
N ALA A 343 -7.75 22.44 15.19
CA ALA A 343 -8.82 22.80 14.26
C ALA A 343 -9.88 23.69 14.93
N VAL A 344 -10.31 23.34 16.13
CA VAL A 344 -11.28 24.12 16.91
C VAL A 344 -10.73 25.50 17.27
N LYS A 345 -9.50 25.55 17.82
CA LYS A 345 -8.86 26.81 18.23
C LYS A 345 -8.70 27.83 17.09
N ASN A 346 -8.52 27.34 15.87
CA ASN A 346 -8.33 28.17 14.68
C ASN A 346 -9.59 28.37 13.84
N GLY A 347 -10.76 27.89 14.31
CA GLY A 347 -12.05 28.07 13.64
C GLY A 347 -12.17 27.38 12.29
N ILE A 348 -11.44 26.26 12.11
CA ILE A 348 -11.46 25.49 10.87
C ILE A 348 -12.06 24.08 11.04
N GLN A 349 -12.69 23.80 12.18
CA GLN A 349 -13.25 22.47 12.50
C GLN A 349 -14.27 22.00 11.46
N ASP A 350 -15.02 22.90 10.84
CA ASP A 350 -16.03 22.56 9.81
C ASP A 350 -15.40 22.20 8.45
N ARG A 351 -14.09 22.42 8.31
CA ARG A 351 -13.32 22.14 7.10
C ARG A 351 -12.28 21.04 7.30
N VAL A 352 -12.18 20.46 8.51
CA VAL A 352 -11.20 19.43 8.86
C VAL A 352 -11.91 18.16 9.26
N HIS A 353 -11.71 17.09 8.50
CA HIS A 353 -12.37 15.80 8.69
C HIS A 353 -11.35 14.75 9.12
N PHE A 354 -11.70 14.01 10.19
CA PHE A 354 -10.89 12.88 10.67
C PHE A 354 -11.61 11.58 10.39
N VAL A 355 -10.96 10.69 9.65
CA VAL A 355 -11.48 9.39 9.22
C VAL A 355 -10.65 8.28 9.84
N ASN A 356 -11.31 7.25 10.33
CA ASN A 356 -10.64 6.09 10.92
C ASN A 356 -9.72 5.39 9.93
N LYS A 357 -8.73 4.67 10.46
CA LYS A 357 -7.87 3.80 9.66
C LYS A 357 -8.70 2.80 8.84
N THR A 358 -8.28 2.56 7.62
CA THR A 358 -8.99 1.67 6.69
C THR A 358 -8.00 0.95 5.78
N LEU A 359 -8.36 -0.26 5.33
CA LEU A 359 -7.69 -0.97 4.24
C LEU A 359 -8.14 -0.48 2.86
N ALA A 360 -9.37 0.02 2.77
CA ALA A 360 -9.94 0.50 1.52
C ALA A 360 -9.58 1.98 1.32
N VAL A 361 -8.41 2.26 0.74
CA VAL A 361 -7.94 3.64 0.45
C VAL A 361 -8.56 4.22 -0.82
N ALA A 362 -8.96 3.38 -1.78
CA ALA A 362 -9.48 3.79 -3.07
C ALA A 362 -10.69 4.75 -2.99
N PRO A 363 -11.69 4.57 -2.11
CA PRO A 363 -12.79 5.51 -1.96
C PRO A 363 -12.34 6.92 -1.56
N TYR A 364 -11.37 7.00 -0.65
CA TYR A 364 -10.83 8.29 -0.18
C TYR A 364 -9.94 8.95 -1.23
N LEU A 365 -9.17 8.16 -2.00
CA LEU A 365 -8.42 8.67 -3.14
C LEU A 365 -9.35 9.21 -4.22
N ALA A 366 -10.47 8.55 -4.51
CA ALA A 366 -11.47 9.02 -5.45
C ALA A 366 -12.12 10.35 -4.99
N ALA A 367 -12.34 10.54 -3.69
CA ALA A 367 -12.91 11.77 -3.13
C ALA A 367 -11.95 12.95 -3.06
N THR A 368 -10.65 12.69 -3.13
CA THR A 368 -9.55 13.67 -2.98
C THR A 368 -9.28 14.42 -4.30
N ASP A 369 -8.82 15.67 -4.20
CA ASP A 369 -8.34 16.46 -5.34
C ASP A 369 -6.82 16.63 -5.32
N VAL A 370 -6.21 16.64 -4.13
CA VAL A 370 -4.76 16.77 -3.93
C VAL A 370 -4.33 15.88 -2.77
N LEU A 371 -3.38 14.98 -3.01
CA LEU A 371 -2.76 14.23 -1.92
C LEU A 371 -1.66 15.06 -1.26
N VAL A 372 -1.60 15.02 0.07
CA VAL A 372 -0.50 15.59 0.86
C VAL A 372 0.28 14.46 1.51
N GLN A 373 1.52 14.26 1.08
CA GLN A 373 2.46 13.33 1.68
C GLN A 373 3.48 14.12 2.49
N ASN A 374 3.22 14.30 3.79
CA ASN A 374 3.96 15.23 4.66
C ASN A 374 4.84 14.53 5.70
N SER A 375 5.47 13.40 5.33
CA SER A 375 6.35 12.68 6.24
C SER A 375 7.58 13.47 6.63
N GLN A 376 7.85 13.51 7.91
CA GLN A 376 8.83 14.40 8.51
C GLN A 376 10.23 13.78 8.66
N ALA A 377 11.20 14.56 9.07
CA ALA A 377 12.59 14.20 9.26
C ALA A 377 13.24 13.68 7.96
N ARG A 378 13.45 12.36 7.85
CA ARG A 378 14.06 11.72 6.68
C ARG A 378 13.06 11.37 5.58
N GLY A 379 11.77 11.66 5.78
CA GLY A 379 10.70 11.30 4.87
C GLY A 379 10.23 9.84 5.00
N GLU A 380 9.62 9.34 3.96
CA GLU A 380 9.23 7.94 3.80
C GLU A 380 10.37 7.11 3.20
N CYS A 381 10.38 5.81 3.49
CA CYS A 381 11.27 4.89 2.80
C CYS A 381 10.97 4.86 1.30
N PHE A 382 9.68 4.82 0.96
CA PHE A 382 9.18 5.00 -0.39
C PHE A 382 7.97 5.94 -0.42
N GLY A 383 6.88 5.61 0.29
CA GLY A 383 5.65 6.39 0.32
C GLY A 383 4.61 5.86 -0.65
N ARG A 384 4.18 4.62 -0.45
CA ARG A 384 3.23 3.90 -1.30
C ARG A 384 1.97 4.71 -1.63
N ILE A 385 1.39 5.40 -0.66
CA ILE A 385 0.19 6.24 -0.88
C ILE A 385 0.40 7.29 -1.98
N THR A 386 1.65 7.70 -2.23
CA THR A 386 2.00 8.65 -3.29
C THR A 386 1.71 8.05 -4.67
N ILE A 387 2.15 6.83 -4.94
CA ILE A 387 1.89 6.15 -6.22
C ILE A 387 0.42 5.75 -6.35
N GLU A 388 -0.24 5.40 -5.25
CA GLU A 388 -1.68 5.12 -5.21
C GLU A 388 -2.49 6.37 -5.60
N ALA A 389 -2.16 7.54 -5.05
CA ALA A 389 -2.80 8.80 -5.43
C ALA A 389 -2.54 9.19 -6.89
N MET A 390 -1.31 9.00 -7.37
CA MET A 390 -0.96 9.24 -8.77
C MET A 390 -1.73 8.31 -9.72
N ALA A 391 -2.06 7.07 -9.32
CA ALA A 391 -2.96 6.19 -10.08
C ALA A 391 -4.36 6.79 -10.26
N PHE A 392 -4.87 7.48 -9.24
CA PHE A 392 -6.14 8.23 -9.29
C PHE A 392 -6.02 9.60 -9.98
N LYS A 393 -4.88 9.88 -10.62
CA LYS A 393 -4.59 11.15 -11.31
C LYS A 393 -4.61 12.36 -10.37
N LEU A 394 -4.19 12.18 -9.12
CA LEU A 394 -4.06 13.25 -8.13
C LEU A 394 -2.65 13.84 -8.17
N PRO A 395 -2.50 15.16 -8.17
CA PRO A 395 -1.21 15.79 -7.89
C PRO A 395 -0.82 15.56 -6.44
N VAL A 396 0.48 15.50 -6.17
CA VAL A 396 1.00 15.24 -4.84
C VAL A 396 1.75 16.47 -4.32
N LEU A 397 1.42 16.91 -3.11
CA LEU A 397 2.22 17.83 -2.32
C LEU A 397 3.09 17.01 -1.37
N GLY A 398 4.37 16.86 -1.68
CA GLY A 398 5.28 15.97 -0.99
C GLY A 398 6.40 16.67 -0.23
N THR A 399 6.87 16.07 0.88
CA THR A 399 8.14 16.50 1.49
C THR A 399 9.32 16.17 0.59
N ALA A 400 10.25 17.09 0.44
CA ALA A 400 11.51 16.90 -0.29
C ALA A 400 12.49 16.03 0.53
N ALA A 401 12.07 14.79 0.87
CA ALA A 401 12.84 13.89 1.69
C ALA A 401 12.46 12.42 1.42
N GLY A 402 13.43 11.52 1.58
CA GLY A 402 13.23 10.07 1.43
C GLY A 402 12.78 9.68 0.02
N GLY A 403 12.11 8.54 -0.08
CA GLY A 403 11.60 7.98 -1.35
C GLY A 403 10.59 8.87 -2.07
N THR A 404 9.96 9.84 -1.37
CA THR A 404 9.05 10.80 -2.01
C THR A 404 9.73 11.56 -3.16
N THR A 405 11.03 11.88 -3.03
CA THR A 405 11.81 12.58 -4.06
C THR A 405 12.09 11.72 -5.30
N GLU A 406 11.98 10.40 -5.18
CA GLU A 406 12.13 9.46 -6.31
C GLU A 406 10.81 9.26 -7.07
N ILE A 407 9.68 9.51 -6.42
CA ILE A 407 8.35 9.35 -6.98
C ILE A 407 7.86 10.66 -7.61
N VAL A 408 7.90 11.75 -6.84
CA VAL A 408 7.35 13.05 -7.24
C VAL A 408 8.40 13.86 -7.99
N VAL A 409 8.10 14.19 -9.23
CA VAL A 409 8.89 15.14 -10.04
C VAL A 409 8.36 16.54 -9.77
N ASP A 410 9.16 17.36 -9.04
CA ASP A 410 8.76 18.70 -8.64
C ASP A 410 8.38 19.59 -9.83
N GLY A 411 7.26 20.29 -9.70
CA GLY A 411 6.69 21.12 -10.77
C GLY A 411 6.04 20.34 -11.92
N SER A 412 6.16 19.00 -11.96
CA SER A 412 5.62 18.17 -13.05
C SER A 412 4.51 17.22 -12.61
N THR A 413 4.75 16.33 -11.63
CA THR A 413 3.76 15.39 -11.13
C THR A 413 3.21 15.79 -9.76
N GLY A 414 3.73 16.86 -9.21
CA GLY A 414 3.38 17.43 -7.92
C GLY A 414 4.31 18.57 -7.56
N LEU A 415 4.26 19.02 -6.30
CA LEU A 415 5.12 20.07 -5.76
C LEU A 415 5.77 19.60 -4.47
N LEU A 416 7.07 19.84 -4.34
CA LEU A 416 7.82 19.48 -3.16
C LEU A 416 7.96 20.68 -2.20
N HIS A 417 8.10 20.38 -0.91
CA HIS A 417 8.35 21.37 0.15
C HIS A 417 9.31 20.78 1.19
N PRO A 418 10.06 21.61 1.93
CA PRO A 418 10.94 21.12 2.99
C PRO A 418 10.19 20.36 4.08
N ALA A 419 10.84 19.39 4.72
CA ALA A 419 10.35 18.80 5.95
C ALA A 419 10.52 19.80 7.12
N GLY A 420 9.80 19.60 8.23
CA GLY A 420 9.90 20.47 9.39
C GLY A 420 8.97 21.69 9.35
N LYS A 421 9.14 22.55 10.33
CA LYS A 421 8.32 23.76 10.46
C LYS A 421 8.52 24.74 9.31
N GLU A 422 9.71 24.78 8.74
CA GLU A 422 10.05 25.57 7.55
C GLU A 422 9.25 25.16 6.30
N GLY A 423 8.76 23.94 6.26
CA GLY A 423 7.92 23.44 5.18
C GLY A 423 6.47 23.91 5.23
N VAL A 424 5.99 24.44 6.36
CA VAL A 424 4.58 24.83 6.54
C VAL A 424 4.16 25.93 5.57
N ALA A 425 4.93 27.01 5.48
CA ALA A 425 4.61 28.14 4.61
C ALA A 425 4.75 27.79 3.11
N PRO A 426 5.79 27.06 2.65
CA PRO A 426 5.84 26.54 1.29
C PRO A 426 4.67 25.60 0.96
N LEU A 427 4.30 24.67 1.86
CA LEU A 427 3.16 23.78 1.68
C LEU A 427 1.85 24.57 1.55
N ALA A 428 1.63 25.59 2.41
CA ALA A 428 0.47 26.47 2.32
C ALA A 428 0.39 27.18 0.95
N LYS A 429 1.51 27.71 0.46
CA LYS A 429 1.60 28.35 -0.87
C LYS A 429 1.29 27.34 -1.99
N ASN A 430 1.81 26.13 -1.89
CA ASN A 430 1.54 25.07 -2.85
C ASN A 430 0.05 24.67 -2.85
N MET A 431 -0.60 24.58 -1.69
CA MET A 431 -2.05 24.36 -1.57
C MET A 431 -2.83 25.47 -2.27
N VAL A 432 -2.51 26.74 -1.99
CA VAL A 432 -3.17 27.89 -2.61
C VAL A 432 -2.96 27.89 -4.13
N ARG A 433 -1.75 27.56 -4.61
CA ARG A 433 -1.47 27.43 -6.04
C ARG A 433 -2.39 26.40 -6.69
N LEU A 434 -2.45 25.18 -6.14
CA LEU A 434 -3.28 24.12 -6.72
C LEU A 434 -4.78 24.37 -6.52
N ALA A 435 -5.19 25.16 -5.54
CA ALA A 435 -6.58 25.60 -5.39
C ALA A 435 -6.97 26.66 -6.45
N SER A 436 -6.03 27.54 -6.80
CA SER A 436 -6.27 28.65 -7.73
C SER A 436 -6.11 28.27 -9.21
N HIS A 437 -5.36 27.20 -9.52
CA HIS A 437 -5.03 26.80 -10.90
C HIS A 437 -5.44 25.35 -11.14
N GLU A 438 -6.65 25.17 -11.66
CA GLU A 438 -7.19 23.84 -11.97
C GLU A 438 -6.39 23.11 -13.06
N GLU A 439 -5.93 23.85 -14.07
CA GLU A 439 -5.13 23.29 -15.16
C GLU A 439 -3.83 22.65 -14.65
N ASP A 440 -3.12 23.35 -13.72
CA ASP A 440 -1.92 22.80 -13.06
C ASP A 440 -2.27 21.51 -12.33
N ARG A 441 -3.36 21.52 -11.55
CA ARG A 441 -3.82 20.38 -10.75
C ARG A 441 -4.11 19.16 -11.63
N VAL A 442 -4.88 19.35 -12.69
CA VAL A 442 -5.25 18.29 -13.65
C VAL A 442 -4.04 17.79 -14.44
N SER A 443 -3.18 18.72 -14.92
CA SER A 443 -1.98 18.37 -15.68
C SER A 443 -1.00 17.55 -14.86
N MET A 444 -0.71 17.98 -13.63
CA MET A 444 0.18 17.24 -12.71
C MET A 444 -0.36 15.85 -12.40
N GLY A 445 -1.65 15.73 -12.13
CA GLY A 445 -2.28 14.43 -11.86
C GLY A 445 -2.18 13.49 -13.07
N ARG A 446 -2.40 13.98 -14.29
CA ARG A 446 -2.27 13.20 -15.53
C ARG A 446 -0.83 12.71 -15.75
N LYS A 447 0.15 13.58 -15.55
CA LYS A 447 1.58 13.23 -15.66
C LYS A 447 1.98 12.21 -14.59
N GLY A 448 1.44 12.37 -13.36
CA GLY A 448 1.63 11.39 -12.27
C GLY A 448 1.11 10.01 -12.64
N TYR A 449 -0.08 9.93 -13.23
CA TYR A 449 -0.64 8.67 -13.72
C TYR A 449 0.23 8.02 -14.80
N GLY A 450 0.72 8.81 -15.78
CA GLY A 450 1.67 8.31 -16.78
C GLY A 450 2.91 7.68 -16.15
N ARG A 451 3.52 8.37 -15.17
CA ARG A 451 4.68 7.87 -14.43
C ARG A 451 4.39 6.58 -13.66
N VAL A 452 3.19 6.43 -13.07
CA VAL A 452 2.79 5.17 -12.43
C VAL A 452 2.77 4.03 -13.43
N LYS A 453 2.15 4.23 -14.61
CA LYS A 453 2.09 3.19 -15.66
C LYS A 453 3.48 2.77 -16.15
N GLU A 454 4.44 3.67 -16.16
CA GLU A 454 5.79 3.42 -16.65
C GLU A 454 6.71 2.76 -15.60
N MET A 455 6.50 3.02 -14.29
CA MET A 455 7.50 2.69 -13.29
C MET A 455 6.95 2.00 -12.03
N PHE A 456 5.67 2.19 -11.69
CA PHE A 456 5.14 1.85 -10.37
C PHE A 456 3.91 0.94 -10.43
N MET A 457 3.94 -0.04 -11.31
CA MET A 457 2.97 -1.13 -11.36
C MET A 457 3.51 -2.37 -10.64
N GLU A 458 2.63 -3.23 -10.14
CA GLU A 458 3.03 -4.46 -9.45
C GLU A 458 3.97 -5.36 -10.27
N HIS A 459 3.80 -5.40 -11.59
CA HIS A 459 4.69 -6.17 -12.46
C HIS A 459 6.10 -5.56 -12.56
N HIS A 460 6.27 -4.25 -12.40
CA HIS A 460 7.59 -3.62 -12.31
C HIS A 460 8.29 -4.00 -11.00
N MET A 461 7.54 -4.04 -9.89
CA MET A 461 8.05 -4.54 -8.62
C MET A 461 8.46 -6.01 -8.73
N ALA A 462 7.62 -6.84 -9.35
CA ALA A 462 7.90 -8.26 -9.56
C ALA A 462 9.06 -8.51 -10.54
N ALA A 463 9.19 -7.70 -11.59
CA ALA A 463 10.25 -7.79 -12.59
C ALA A 463 11.59 -7.22 -12.13
N SER A 464 11.64 -6.50 -11.00
CA SER A 464 12.91 -5.99 -10.51
C SER A 464 13.87 -7.16 -10.34
N LYS A 465 15.02 -7.06 -10.97
CA LYS A 465 16.12 -8.09 -11.16
C LYS A 465 16.48 -8.94 -9.94
N MET A 466 15.89 -8.67 -8.88
CA MET A 466 16.23 -9.04 -7.53
C MET A 466 15.83 -10.45 -7.14
N ALA A 467 14.59 -10.84 -7.38
CA ALA A 467 14.14 -12.22 -7.15
C ALA A 467 14.95 -13.19 -8.02
N PHE A 468 15.31 -12.73 -9.22
CA PHE A 468 16.09 -13.51 -10.18
C PHE A 468 17.55 -13.69 -9.75
N SER A 469 18.23 -12.62 -9.30
CA SER A 469 19.66 -12.70 -8.92
C SER A 469 19.89 -13.61 -7.70
N VAL A 470 19.02 -13.53 -6.70
CA VAL A 470 19.16 -14.36 -5.49
C VAL A 470 18.86 -15.83 -5.80
N PHE A 471 17.88 -16.08 -6.66
CA PHE A 471 17.55 -17.43 -7.09
C PHE A 471 18.67 -18.05 -7.92
N CYS A 472 19.21 -17.34 -8.91
CA CYS A 472 20.33 -17.82 -9.73
C CYS A 472 21.58 -18.06 -8.89
N ALA A 473 21.97 -17.15 -7.99
CA ALA A 473 23.11 -17.32 -7.11
C ALA A 473 22.98 -18.55 -6.19
N ASN A 474 21.75 -18.85 -5.72
CA ASN A 474 21.50 -20.03 -4.90
C ASN A 474 21.46 -21.33 -5.71
N MET A 475 20.97 -21.28 -6.97
CA MET A 475 20.96 -22.44 -7.85
C MET A 475 22.35 -22.87 -8.29
N GLU A 476 23.25 -21.93 -8.59
CA GLU A 476 24.66 -22.21 -8.92
C GLU A 476 25.42 -22.85 -7.74
N TYR A 477 25.00 -22.56 -6.51
CA TYR A 477 25.64 -23.11 -5.31
C TYR A 477 25.09 -24.50 -4.90
N VAL A 478 23.87 -24.85 -5.33
CA VAL A 478 23.18 -26.10 -4.92
C VAL A 478 23.28 -27.20 -5.99
N ASP A 479 23.43 -26.86 -7.28
CA ASP A 479 23.47 -27.83 -8.37
C ASP A 479 24.41 -27.38 -9.49
N PRO A 480 25.70 -27.85 -9.48
CA PRO A 480 26.65 -27.56 -10.54
C PRO A 480 26.28 -28.12 -11.93
N ASP A 481 25.25 -28.98 -12.03
CA ASP A 481 24.79 -29.56 -13.30
C ASP A 481 23.74 -28.71 -14.04
N PHE A 482 23.32 -27.58 -13.49
CA PHE A 482 22.33 -26.71 -14.10
C PHE A 482 22.74 -26.05 -15.43
N THR A 483 24.05 -25.97 -15.67
CA THR A 483 24.63 -25.49 -16.94
C THR A 483 24.31 -26.40 -18.15
N LYS A 484 23.82 -27.61 -17.94
CA LYS A 484 23.49 -28.56 -19.04
C LYS A 484 22.18 -28.26 -19.79
N PHE A 485 21.34 -27.36 -19.30
CA PHE A 485 20.05 -27.04 -19.95
C PHE A 485 20.08 -25.90 -20.97
N GLY A 486 21.25 -25.44 -21.40
CA GLY A 486 21.41 -24.57 -22.57
C GLY A 486 20.78 -23.18 -22.48
N LEU A 487 20.45 -22.71 -21.29
CA LEU A 487 20.02 -21.34 -21.04
C LEU A 487 21.25 -20.54 -20.54
N GLU A 488 22.15 -20.19 -21.46
CA GLU A 488 23.13 -19.12 -21.23
C GLU A 488 22.36 -17.80 -21.07
N PHE A 489 22.00 -17.48 -19.85
CA PHE A 489 21.55 -16.14 -19.51
C PHE A 489 22.77 -15.26 -19.26
N ASP A 490 23.14 -14.47 -20.26
CA ASP A 490 24.18 -13.47 -20.14
C ASP A 490 23.74 -12.39 -19.14
N CYS A 491 24.21 -12.54 -17.89
CA CYS A 491 23.99 -11.56 -16.81
C CYS A 491 24.55 -10.16 -17.15
N ASN A 492 25.35 -10.02 -18.21
CA ASN A 492 25.94 -8.75 -18.65
C ASN A 492 25.05 -7.96 -19.64
N LEU A 493 24.09 -8.60 -20.29
CA LEU A 493 23.25 -7.93 -21.31
C LEU A 493 22.18 -6.98 -20.70
N LEU A 494 21.96 -7.06 -19.40
CA LEU A 494 20.95 -6.21 -18.70
C LEU A 494 21.58 -4.98 -18.01
N SER A 495 22.89 -4.81 -18.05
CA SER A 495 23.57 -3.63 -17.45
C SER A 495 23.82 -2.46 -18.42
N VAL A 496 23.51 -2.60 -19.72
CA VAL A 496 23.96 -1.63 -20.74
C VAL A 496 22.89 -0.59 -21.16
N THR A 497 21.64 -0.75 -20.80
CA THR A 497 20.58 0.14 -21.32
C THR A 497 20.20 1.34 -20.43
N TYR A 498 20.86 1.55 -19.29
CA TYR A 498 20.52 2.66 -18.37
C TYR A 498 21.64 3.69 -18.13
N VAL A 499 22.78 3.61 -18.86
CA VAL A 499 23.90 4.57 -18.69
C VAL A 499 23.94 5.68 -19.75
N HIS A 500 23.07 5.67 -20.74
CA HIS A 500 23.15 6.65 -21.84
C HIS A 500 22.01 7.68 -21.90
N SER A 501 21.52 8.19 -20.78
CA SER A 501 20.60 9.36 -20.79
C SER A 501 20.91 10.43 -19.75
N PHE A 502 22.11 10.43 -19.13
CA PHE A 502 22.53 11.49 -18.21
C PHE A 502 23.90 12.07 -18.57
N SER A 503 24.05 12.56 -19.81
CA SER A 503 25.20 13.38 -20.19
C SER A 503 24.83 14.32 -21.33
N PHE A 504 23.94 15.25 -21.08
CA PHE A 504 23.80 16.50 -21.85
C PHE A 504 22.95 17.47 -21.01
N PHE A 505 23.63 18.22 -20.14
CA PHE A 505 23.28 19.57 -19.70
C PHE A 505 24.24 20.00 -18.59
N PHE A 506 25.50 20.23 -18.97
CA PHE A 506 26.41 21.17 -18.31
C PHE A 506 27.44 21.65 -19.35
N THR A 507 27.12 22.69 -20.02
CA THR A 507 27.99 23.80 -20.44
C THR A 507 27.16 25.07 -20.43
#